data_1207084d76356eee8896bf766e6c39db
#
_entry.id   1207084d76356eee8896bf766e6c39db
#
_cell.length_a   1.000
_cell.length_b   1.000
_cell.length_c   1.000
_cell.angle_alpha   90.00
_cell.angle_beta   90.00
_cell.angle_gamma   90.00
#
_symmetry.space_group_name_H-M   'P 1'
#
loop_
_entity.id
_entity.type
_entity.pdbx_description
1 polymer ?
#
loop_
_entity_poly.entity_id
_entity_poly.type
_entity_poly.pdbx_seq_one_letter_code
_entity_poly.pdbx_strand_id
1 'polypeptide(L)'
;MNKFCLTLLLVCGFSSAEARTTLRLVDSNATRETKALYSNLWKIQKRGFMFGHHDDLAYGRYWRGTEGKSDTKDVCGDYPAVYSMDFASMMDDRYNPSSEWAAATRKNILAARRRGEVITACAHLNNPLTGGDSWDNSSKEVVTNILKNGSPTQAKFNIWLDRLIDYVKDLKDDSGVPIPIIFRPFHEHTQTWNWWGRGCTTETEFVALWRYTVNYLIEGGIHQFIYVISPQSHGADPEERFTFWWPGDDYVDMIGYDYYEGENPANFCTSLKNLSAVSQKKKKPCAVTETGLEAFTNPHFWTEQILKPASAKGVRVSFITFWRNKYVGKNEKDTHYFSVFPGHPSEQDFRDFYRNKRTFFSKDLPNMYSTK
;
A
#
# COMPACT_ATOMS: atom_id res chain seq x y z
N MET A 1 -59.71 -44.02 -29.01
CA MET A 1 -59.34 -43.69 -27.59
C MET A 1 -57.84 -43.36 -27.54
N ASN A 2 -57.49 -42.12 -27.74
CA ASN A 2 -56.10 -41.71 -27.73
C ASN A 2 -55.76 -41.10 -26.32
N LYS A 3 -54.80 -41.73 -25.63
CA LYS A 3 -54.29 -41.24 -24.38
C LYS A 3 -53.10 -40.30 -24.67
N PHE A 4 -53.25 -38.98 -24.40
CA PHE A 4 -52.15 -38.01 -24.36
C PHE A 4 -51.42 -38.16 -23.04
N CYS A 5 -50.13 -38.49 -23.09
CA CYS A 5 -49.24 -38.46 -21.94
C CYS A 5 -48.55 -37.09 -21.88
N LEU A 6 -48.87 -36.27 -20.88
CA LEU A 6 -48.29 -34.97 -20.66
C LEU A 6 -47.05 -35.15 -19.78
N THR A 7 -45.84 -35.01 -20.34
CA THR A 7 -44.59 -35.08 -19.61
C THR A 7 -44.25 -33.68 -19.07
N LEU A 8 -44.36 -33.52 -17.77
CA LEU A 8 -43.98 -32.27 -17.05
C LEU A 8 -42.47 -32.25 -16.89
N LEU A 9 -41.77 -31.39 -17.62
CA LEU A 9 -40.34 -31.10 -17.41
C LEU A 9 -40.20 -30.14 -16.24
N LEU A 10 -39.76 -30.68 -15.09
CA LEU A 10 -39.28 -29.85 -13.96
C LEU A 10 -37.92 -29.28 -14.33
N VAL A 11 -37.86 -27.99 -14.65
CA VAL A 11 -36.61 -27.23 -14.74
C VAL A 11 -36.18 -26.86 -13.32
N CYS A 12 -35.28 -27.63 -12.73
CA CYS A 12 -34.58 -27.24 -11.50
C CYS A 12 -33.57 -26.13 -11.85
N GLY A 13 -33.99 -24.91 -11.63
CA GLY A 13 -33.07 -23.76 -11.64
C GLY A 13 -32.10 -23.86 -10.46
N PHE A 14 -30.88 -24.34 -10.71
CA PHE A 14 -29.80 -24.17 -9.75
C PHE A 14 -29.39 -22.69 -9.69
N SER A 15 -29.96 -21.98 -8.75
CA SER A 15 -29.43 -20.69 -8.30
C SER A 15 -28.13 -20.98 -7.56
N SER A 16 -27.01 -20.83 -8.23
CA SER A 16 -25.70 -20.79 -7.56
C SER A 16 -25.62 -19.52 -6.72
N ALA A 17 -26.01 -19.63 -5.45
CA ALA A 17 -25.65 -18.62 -4.49
C ALA A 17 -24.11 -18.56 -4.41
N GLU A 18 -23.50 -17.56 -5.01
CA GLU A 18 -22.08 -17.28 -4.77
C GLU A 18 -21.88 -17.20 -3.26
N ALA A 19 -21.15 -18.16 -2.68
CA ALA A 19 -20.81 -18.15 -1.28
C ALA A 19 -20.11 -16.82 -1.00
N ARG A 20 -20.71 -15.97 -0.18
CA ARG A 20 -20.10 -14.69 0.22
C ARG A 20 -18.77 -14.99 0.85
N THR A 21 -17.68 -14.58 0.19
CA THR A 21 -16.34 -14.69 0.77
C THR A 21 -16.31 -13.87 2.04
N THR A 22 -16.18 -14.54 3.19
CA THR A 22 -16.04 -13.86 4.48
C THR A 22 -14.61 -13.34 4.58
N LEU A 23 -14.45 -12.05 4.39
CA LEU A 23 -13.17 -11.36 4.60
C LEU A 23 -12.94 -11.20 6.10
N ARG A 24 -11.75 -11.57 6.57
CA ARG A 24 -11.35 -11.45 7.97
C ARG A 24 -10.13 -10.56 8.08
N LEU A 25 -10.21 -9.54 8.95
CA LEU A 25 -9.07 -8.73 9.36
C LEU A 25 -8.28 -9.42 10.48
N VAL A 26 -6.99 -9.12 10.54
CA VAL A 26 -6.07 -9.51 11.63
C VAL A 26 -6.63 -9.04 12.95
N ASP A 27 -6.99 -7.77 13.03
CA ASP A 27 -7.61 -7.20 14.23
C ASP A 27 -9.14 -7.42 14.25
N SER A 28 -9.58 -8.28 15.14
CA SER A 28 -11.02 -8.52 15.35
C SER A 28 -11.78 -7.28 15.87
N ASN A 29 -11.08 -6.37 16.55
CA ASN A 29 -11.58 -5.11 17.07
C ASN A 29 -11.47 -3.95 16.09
N ALA A 30 -11.03 -4.21 14.85
CA ALA A 30 -10.90 -3.18 13.82
C ALA A 30 -12.15 -2.29 13.76
N THR A 31 -11.96 -0.99 13.55
CA THR A 31 -13.06 -0.01 13.49
C THR A 31 -14.04 -0.34 12.37
N ARG A 32 -15.24 0.19 12.45
CA ARG A 32 -16.27 -0.01 11.41
C ARG A 32 -15.77 0.50 10.05
N GLU A 33 -15.10 1.63 10.05
CA GLU A 33 -14.52 2.27 8.86
C GLU A 33 -13.37 1.45 8.27
N THR A 34 -12.54 0.83 9.11
CA THR A 34 -11.47 -0.09 8.70
C THR A 34 -12.04 -1.36 8.05
N LYS A 35 -13.06 -1.95 8.66
CA LYS A 35 -13.80 -3.10 8.09
C LYS A 35 -14.45 -2.75 6.76
N ALA A 36 -15.01 -1.54 6.65
CA ALA A 36 -15.62 -1.05 5.42
C ALA A 36 -14.55 -0.84 4.32
N LEU A 37 -13.44 -0.17 4.65
CA LEU A 37 -12.32 0.00 3.71
C LEU A 37 -11.83 -1.35 3.19
N TYR A 38 -11.56 -2.30 4.08
CA TYR A 38 -11.10 -3.63 3.71
C TYR A 38 -12.04 -4.35 2.74
N SER A 39 -13.34 -4.30 3.02
CA SER A 39 -14.37 -4.85 2.12
C SER A 39 -14.40 -4.13 0.76
N ASN A 40 -14.23 -2.80 0.76
CA ASN A 40 -14.28 -2.00 -0.45
C ASN A 40 -13.00 -2.14 -1.30
N LEU A 41 -11.84 -2.37 -0.69
CA LEU A 41 -10.62 -2.78 -1.40
C LEU A 41 -10.85 -4.07 -2.19
N TRP A 42 -11.52 -5.06 -1.60
CA TRP A 42 -11.88 -6.31 -2.30
C TRP A 42 -12.89 -6.12 -3.43
N LYS A 43 -13.80 -5.16 -3.29
CA LYS A 43 -14.81 -4.86 -4.33
C LYS A 43 -14.24 -4.07 -5.49
N ILE A 44 -13.41 -3.05 -5.22
CA ILE A 44 -12.94 -2.10 -6.24
C ILE A 44 -12.02 -2.80 -7.26
N GLN A 45 -11.21 -3.78 -6.82
CA GLN A 45 -10.33 -4.55 -7.71
C GLN A 45 -11.06 -5.36 -8.78
N LYS A 46 -12.39 -5.53 -8.68
CA LYS A 46 -13.22 -6.15 -9.72
C LYS A 46 -13.61 -5.17 -10.82
N ARG A 47 -13.54 -3.86 -10.56
CA ARG A 47 -13.97 -2.80 -11.46
C ARG A 47 -12.79 -2.13 -12.18
N GLY A 48 -11.67 -2.04 -11.52
CA GLY A 48 -10.45 -1.36 -11.96
C GLY A 48 -9.48 -1.25 -10.79
N PHE A 49 -8.66 -0.23 -10.78
CA PHE A 49 -7.68 0.02 -9.73
C PHE A 49 -7.57 1.52 -9.43
N MET A 50 -7.26 1.83 -8.19
CA MET A 50 -7.01 3.19 -7.74
C MET A 50 -5.57 3.60 -8.11
N PHE A 51 -5.40 4.82 -8.60
CA PHE A 51 -4.08 5.43 -8.76
C PHE A 51 -3.60 5.98 -7.42
N GLY A 52 -2.37 5.64 -7.04
CA GLY A 52 -1.72 6.15 -5.83
C GLY A 52 -0.40 6.86 -6.15
N HIS A 53 -0.03 7.84 -5.31
CA HIS A 53 1.25 8.55 -5.43
C HIS A 53 1.83 8.83 -4.04
N HIS A 54 3.11 8.50 -3.87
CA HIS A 54 3.82 8.69 -2.61
C HIS A 54 4.19 10.16 -2.40
N ASP A 55 3.93 10.69 -1.21
CA ASP A 55 4.20 12.06 -0.79
C ASP A 55 3.57 13.19 -1.65
N ASP A 56 2.63 12.88 -2.54
CA ASP A 56 2.08 13.81 -3.54
C ASP A 56 1.36 15.04 -2.95
N LEU A 57 1.11 15.08 -1.64
CA LEU A 57 0.56 16.23 -0.93
C LEU A 57 1.62 16.99 -0.11
N ALA A 58 2.81 16.44 0.02
CA ALA A 58 3.90 17.03 0.81
C ALA A 58 4.85 17.86 -0.08
N TYR A 59 5.17 17.34 -1.23
CA TYR A 59 6.01 17.96 -2.25
C TYR A 59 5.80 17.30 -3.62
N GLY A 60 6.17 18.00 -4.66
CA GLY A 60 6.29 17.49 -6.00
C GLY A 60 7.61 17.91 -6.63
N ARG A 61 7.73 17.73 -7.94
CA ARG A 61 8.97 18.00 -8.67
C ARG A 61 9.50 19.41 -8.46
N TYR A 62 8.61 20.42 -8.49
CA TYR A 62 8.98 21.85 -8.48
C TYR A 62 8.36 22.65 -7.33
N TRP A 63 7.75 21.99 -6.36
CA TRP A 63 7.12 22.65 -5.22
C TRP A 63 7.27 21.83 -3.94
N ARG A 64 7.17 22.48 -2.76
CA ARG A 64 7.23 21.84 -1.45
C ARG A 64 6.37 22.61 -0.45
N GLY A 65 5.67 21.87 0.41
CA GLY A 65 4.93 22.44 1.55
C GLY A 65 3.79 23.40 1.17
N THR A 66 3.30 23.36 -0.07
CA THR A 66 2.22 24.22 -0.55
C THR A 66 0.89 23.50 -0.43
N GLU A 67 0.00 24.06 0.39
CA GLU A 67 -1.32 23.47 0.64
C GLU A 67 -2.14 23.30 -0.65
N GLY A 68 -2.78 22.14 -0.79
CA GLY A 68 -3.64 21.82 -1.93
C GLY A 68 -2.91 21.62 -3.27
N LYS A 69 -1.58 21.63 -3.26
CA LYS A 69 -0.74 21.25 -4.40
C LYS A 69 -0.64 19.73 -4.49
N SER A 70 -0.43 19.24 -5.71
CA SER A 70 -0.17 17.85 -6.08
C SER A 70 0.29 17.82 -7.52
N ASP A 71 1.39 17.11 -7.81
CA ASP A 71 1.85 16.93 -9.19
C ASP A 71 0.78 16.24 -10.04
N THR A 72 0.12 15.23 -9.48
CA THR A 72 -0.99 14.51 -10.12
C THR A 72 -2.13 15.48 -10.49
N LYS A 73 -2.59 16.28 -9.53
CA LYS A 73 -3.68 17.24 -9.74
C LYS A 73 -3.31 18.32 -10.74
N ASP A 74 -2.10 18.83 -10.68
CA ASP A 74 -1.64 19.88 -11.59
C ASP A 74 -1.62 19.38 -13.05
N VAL A 75 -1.46 18.07 -13.27
CA VAL A 75 -1.50 17.45 -14.61
C VAL A 75 -2.93 17.10 -15.07
N CYS A 76 -3.73 16.42 -14.24
CA CYS A 76 -5.02 15.88 -14.69
C CYS A 76 -6.26 16.56 -14.09
N GLY A 77 -6.09 17.47 -13.14
CA GLY A 77 -7.20 18.20 -12.49
C GLY A 77 -7.81 17.46 -11.31
N ASP A 78 -7.23 16.34 -10.87
CA ASP A 78 -7.72 15.54 -9.76
C ASP A 78 -6.56 14.97 -8.92
N TYR A 79 -6.83 14.65 -7.66
CA TYR A 79 -5.86 14.04 -6.74
C TYR A 79 -5.76 12.53 -6.95
N PRO A 80 -4.65 11.90 -6.52
CA PRO A 80 -4.58 10.44 -6.42
C PRO A 80 -5.73 9.90 -5.56
N ALA A 81 -6.24 8.72 -5.90
CA ALA A 81 -7.21 8.02 -5.07
C ALA A 81 -6.57 7.43 -3.80
N VAL A 82 -5.26 7.20 -3.84
CA VAL A 82 -4.46 6.68 -2.71
C VAL A 82 -3.34 7.65 -2.39
N TYR A 83 -3.39 8.23 -1.20
CA TYR A 83 -2.28 9.01 -0.65
C TYR A 83 -1.34 8.10 0.13
N SER A 84 -0.11 7.99 -0.33
CA SER A 84 0.95 7.19 0.30
C SER A 84 1.98 8.09 0.98
N MET A 85 2.51 7.65 2.13
CA MET A 85 3.52 8.39 2.90
C MET A 85 4.41 7.46 3.71
N ASP A 86 5.40 8.05 4.40
CA ASP A 86 6.31 7.35 5.31
C ASP A 86 6.11 7.78 6.76
N PHE A 87 5.92 6.80 7.66
CA PHE A 87 5.77 7.05 9.10
C PHE A 87 7.09 7.00 9.88
N ALA A 88 8.22 6.66 9.26
CA ALA A 88 9.46 6.45 10.00
C ALA A 88 9.87 7.66 10.87
N SER A 89 9.73 8.88 10.33
CA SER A 89 10.03 10.10 11.10
C SER A 89 9.03 10.43 12.21
N MET A 90 7.90 9.72 12.26
CA MET A 90 6.92 9.78 13.36
C MET A 90 7.22 8.73 14.44
N MET A 91 8.17 7.83 14.19
CA MET A 91 8.49 6.68 15.05
C MET A 91 9.90 6.76 15.61
N ASP A 92 10.91 6.75 14.75
CA ASP A 92 12.32 6.52 15.09
C ASP A 92 13.06 7.72 15.69
N ASP A 93 14.38 7.71 15.63
CA ASP A 93 15.22 8.74 16.23
C ASP A 93 15.07 10.13 15.55
N ARG A 94 14.43 10.19 14.38
CA ARG A 94 14.04 11.43 13.69
C ARG A 94 12.78 12.08 14.27
N TYR A 95 12.12 11.42 15.22
CA TYR A 95 10.87 11.89 15.81
C TYR A 95 10.98 13.27 16.41
N ASN A 96 10.20 14.19 15.86
CA ASN A 96 10.02 15.55 16.36
C ASN A 96 8.57 15.99 16.15
N PRO A 97 7.69 15.81 17.16
CA PRO A 97 6.26 16.11 17.03
C PRO A 97 5.97 17.60 16.81
N SER A 98 6.92 18.48 17.17
CA SER A 98 6.80 19.92 16.98
C SER A 98 7.36 20.40 15.63
N SER A 99 7.84 19.50 14.78
CA SER A 99 8.39 19.87 13.47
C SER A 99 7.28 20.31 12.51
N GLU A 100 7.62 21.21 11.60
CA GLU A 100 6.74 21.60 10.49
C GLU A 100 6.35 20.37 9.62
N TRP A 101 7.27 19.41 9.49
CA TRP A 101 7.02 18.18 8.75
C TRP A 101 5.94 17.32 9.41
N ALA A 102 5.98 17.12 10.73
CA ALA A 102 4.98 16.36 11.47
C ALA A 102 3.59 17.02 11.36
N ALA A 103 3.54 18.34 11.50
CA ALA A 103 2.32 19.13 11.35
C ALA A 103 1.76 19.04 9.91
N ALA A 104 2.64 19.15 8.90
CA ALA A 104 2.27 19.05 7.50
C ALA A 104 1.77 17.64 7.14
N THR A 105 2.42 16.58 7.64
CA THR A 105 2.01 15.20 7.42
C THR A 105 0.60 14.96 7.96
N ARG A 106 0.32 15.38 9.20
CA ARG A 106 -1.03 15.30 9.79
C ARG A 106 -2.06 16.05 8.93
N LYS A 107 -1.74 17.29 8.51
CA LYS A 107 -2.64 18.09 7.66
C LYS A 107 -2.94 17.42 6.34
N ASN A 108 -1.95 16.82 5.71
CA ASN A 108 -2.10 16.10 4.45
C ASN A 108 -2.98 14.84 4.60
N ILE A 109 -2.81 14.07 5.69
CA ILE A 109 -3.67 12.93 6.02
C ILE A 109 -5.13 13.37 6.17
N LEU A 110 -5.38 14.43 6.93
CA LEU A 110 -6.73 14.97 7.13
C LEU A 110 -7.33 15.48 5.81
N ALA A 111 -6.55 16.15 4.97
CA ALA A 111 -7.00 16.64 3.67
C ALA A 111 -7.36 15.47 2.72
N ALA A 112 -6.52 14.44 2.66
CA ALA A 112 -6.79 13.21 1.91
C ALA A 112 -8.08 12.52 2.41
N ARG A 113 -8.23 12.38 3.73
CA ARG A 113 -9.42 11.79 4.36
C ARG A 113 -10.71 12.57 4.04
N ARG A 114 -10.68 13.92 4.07
CA ARG A 114 -11.83 14.78 3.70
C ARG A 114 -12.28 14.58 2.26
N ARG A 115 -11.35 14.31 1.34
CA ARG A 115 -11.67 13.97 -0.06
C ARG A 115 -12.14 12.53 -0.26
N GLY A 116 -12.06 11.68 0.78
CA GLY A 116 -12.43 10.26 0.70
C GLY A 116 -11.32 9.34 0.17
N GLU A 117 -10.10 9.85 0.02
CA GLU A 117 -8.94 9.10 -0.46
C GLU A 117 -8.54 7.99 0.52
N VAL A 118 -8.00 6.90 -0.01
CA VAL A 118 -7.40 5.82 0.77
C VAL A 118 -6.01 6.24 1.21
N ILE A 119 -5.65 5.93 2.45
CA ILE A 119 -4.36 6.30 3.03
C ILE A 119 -3.53 5.05 3.27
N THR A 120 -2.28 5.07 2.78
CA THR A 120 -1.31 4.01 3.03
C THR A 120 0.00 4.60 3.55
N ALA A 121 0.69 3.86 4.42
CA ALA A 121 1.95 4.28 5.00
C ALA A 121 2.95 3.12 5.05
N CYS A 122 4.18 3.36 4.62
CA CYS A 122 5.34 2.51 4.91
C CYS A 122 6.14 3.07 6.10
N ALA A 123 7.24 2.42 6.44
CA ALA A 123 8.17 2.93 7.45
C ALA A 123 9.62 2.52 7.09
N HIS A 124 10.40 3.47 6.57
CA HIS A 124 11.85 3.31 6.38
C HIS A 124 12.57 3.62 7.70
N LEU A 125 12.41 2.73 8.67
CA LEU A 125 12.95 2.89 10.03
C LEU A 125 14.47 2.87 10.04
N ASN A 126 15.07 3.77 10.78
CA ASN A 126 16.49 3.70 11.12
C ASN A 126 16.81 2.35 11.76
N ASN A 127 18.09 1.96 11.77
CA ASN A 127 18.54 0.75 12.43
C ASN A 127 18.57 0.97 13.96
N PRO A 128 17.74 0.29 14.75
CA PRO A 128 17.65 0.55 16.19
C PRO A 128 18.88 0.07 16.98
N LEU A 129 19.66 -0.86 16.41
CA LEU A 129 20.87 -1.39 17.05
C LEU A 129 22.09 -0.51 16.78
N THR A 130 22.30 -0.13 15.53
CA THR A 130 23.51 0.60 15.10
C THR A 130 23.34 2.10 15.10
N GLY A 131 22.10 2.60 14.97
CA GLY A 131 21.78 4.02 14.80
C GLY A 131 21.92 4.53 13.35
N GLY A 132 22.24 3.65 12.39
CA GLY A 132 22.25 3.96 10.97
C GLY A 132 20.84 4.12 10.39
N ASP A 133 20.74 4.36 9.08
CA ASP A 133 19.46 4.47 8.38
C ASP A 133 18.82 3.11 8.09
N SER A 134 17.73 3.08 7.33
CA SER A 134 17.02 1.84 6.95
C SER A 134 17.89 0.90 6.11
N TRP A 135 18.87 1.42 5.40
CA TRP A 135 19.79 0.67 4.54
C TRP A 135 21.07 0.24 5.25
N ASP A 136 21.19 0.56 6.54
CA ASP A 136 22.31 0.05 7.34
C ASP A 136 22.12 -1.44 7.62
N ASN A 137 22.66 -2.25 6.71
CA ASN A 137 22.69 -3.71 6.74
C ASN A 137 24.01 -4.28 7.28
N SER A 138 24.75 -3.50 8.07
CA SER A 138 26.07 -3.86 8.61
C SER A 138 26.00 -4.91 9.70
N SER A 139 24.84 -5.11 10.34
CA SER A 139 24.64 -6.09 11.41
C SER A 139 23.54 -7.09 11.09
N LYS A 140 23.78 -8.37 11.40
CA LYS A 140 22.78 -9.45 11.35
C LYS A 140 22.07 -9.67 12.69
N GLU A 141 22.42 -8.92 13.72
CA GLU A 141 21.93 -9.08 15.08
C GLU A 141 20.76 -8.12 15.42
N VAL A 142 20.30 -7.31 14.47
CA VAL A 142 19.32 -6.27 14.73
C VAL A 142 18.01 -6.87 15.23
N VAL A 143 17.44 -7.80 14.46
CA VAL A 143 16.16 -8.44 14.79
C VAL A 143 16.29 -9.33 16.02
N THR A 144 17.37 -10.11 16.15
CA THR A 144 17.67 -10.88 17.37
C THR A 144 17.63 -10.00 18.61
N ASN A 145 18.26 -8.80 18.56
CA ASN A 145 18.28 -7.87 19.69
C ASN A 145 16.93 -7.20 19.94
N ILE A 146 16.13 -6.92 18.92
CA ILE A 146 14.74 -6.45 19.10
C ILE A 146 13.91 -7.52 19.82
N LEU A 147 14.07 -8.78 19.48
CA LEU A 147 13.28 -9.90 20.04
C LEU A 147 13.81 -10.39 21.39
N LYS A 148 15.01 -9.98 21.78
CA LYS A 148 15.63 -10.35 23.07
C LYS A 148 15.02 -9.54 24.20
N ASN A 149 14.25 -10.22 25.07
CA ASN A 149 13.59 -9.57 26.20
C ASN A 149 14.57 -8.80 27.09
N GLY A 150 14.24 -7.54 27.36
CA GLY A 150 15.03 -6.63 28.19
C GLY A 150 16.30 -6.08 27.52
N SER A 151 16.50 -6.28 26.22
CA SER A 151 17.62 -5.66 25.52
C SER A 151 17.41 -4.16 25.33
N PRO A 152 18.49 -3.35 25.28
CA PRO A 152 18.39 -1.93 24.96
C PRO A 152 17.75 -1.66 23.58
N THR A 153 17.99 -2.55 22.61
CA THR A 153 17.41 -2.45 21.26
C THR A 153 15.91 -2.69 21.27
N GLN A 154 15.43 -3.67 22.05
CA GLN A 154 13.99 -3.87 22.25
C GLN A 154 13.34 -2.66 22.91
N ALA A 155 13.95 -2.13 23.99
CA ALA A 155 13.42 -0.95 24.67
C ALA A 155 13.31 0.26 23.71
N LYS A 156 14.34 0.48 22.90
CA LYS A 156 14.33 1.52 21.86
C LYS A 156 13.25 1.30 20.82
N PHE A 157 13.12 0.09 20.28
CA PHE A 157 12.10 -0.25 19.29
C PHE A 157 10.69 -0.09 19.86
N ASN A 158 10.46 -0.45 21.12
CA ASN A 158 9.18 -0.25 21.79
C ASN A 158 8.82 1.23 21.90
N ILE A 159 9.79 2.10 22.26
CA ILE A 159 9.59 3.56 22.25
C ILE A 159 9.13 4.04 20.87
N TRP A 160 9.69 3.48 19.80
CA TRP A 160 9.27 3.83 18.44
C TRP A 160 7.84 3.39 18.12
N LEU A 161 7.44 2.21 18.58
CA LEU A 161 6.07 1.73 18.45
C LEU A 161 5.09 2.57 19.30
N ASP A 162 5.48 2.95 20.52
CA ASP A 162 4.67 3.83 21.39
C ASP A 162 4.42 5.20 20.73
N ARG A 163 5.44 5.79 20.11
CA ARG A 163 5.31 7.05 19.35
C ARG A 163 4.32 6.91 18.19
N LEU A 164 4.40 5.80 17.45
CA LEU A 164 3.43 5.51 16.38
C LEU A 164 2.02 5.36 16.94
N ILE A 165 1.86 4.64 18.05
CA ILE A 165 0.58 4.47 18.74
C ILE A 165 -0.02 5.83 19.10
N ASP A 166 0.74 6.69 19.75
CA ASP A 166 0.29 8.02 20.16
C ASP A 166 -0.10 8.87 18.95
N TYR A 167 0.76 8.89 17.91
CA TYR A 167 0.51 9.64 16.69
C TYR A 167 -0.77 9.18 15.97
N VAL A 168 -0.95 7.86 15.82
CA VAL A 168 -2.07 7.29 15.08
C VAL A 168 -3.39 7.39 15.87
N LYS A 169 -3.37 7.25 17.20
CA LYS A 169 -4.56 7.47 18.05
C LYS A 169 -5.15 8.87 17.89
N ASP A 170 -4.29 9.84 17.64
CA ASP A 170 -4.69 11.22 17.40
C ASP A 170 -5.17 11.49 15.96
N LEU A 171 -4.96 10.56 15.01
CA LEU A 171 -5.43 10.71 13.64
C LEU A 171 -6.93 10.36 13.57
N LYS A 172 -7.74 11.39 13.73
CA LYS A 172 -9.20 11.33 13.64
C LYS A 172 -9.69 12.33 12.59
N ASP A 173 -10.73 11.96 11.89
CA ASP A 173 -11.40 12.87 10.95
C ASP A 173 -12.20 13.96 11.70
N ASP A 174 -12.83 14.87 10.93
CA ASP A 174 -13.56 16.01 11.50
C ASP A 174 -14.75 15.61 12.39
N SER A 175 -15.17 14.35 12.33
CA SER A 175 -16.22 13.76 13.19
C SER A 175 -15.65 13.01 14.39
N GLY A 176 -14.36 13.03 14.61
CA GLY A 176 -13.65 12.32 15.67
C GLY A 176 -13.49 10.81 15.41
N VAL A 177 -13.73 10.36 14.20
CA VAL A 177 -13.61 8.95 13.83
C VAL A 177 -12.15 8.62 13.49
N PRO A 178 -11.55 7.54 14.07
CA PRO A 178 -10.20 7.11 13.72
C PRO A 178 -10.05 6.86 12.21
N ILE A 179 -8.99 7.38 11.63
CA ILE A 179 -8.74 7.30 10.18
C ILE A 179 -8.11 5.93 9.85
N PRO A 180 -8.76 5.09 9.02
CA PRO A 180 -8.16 3.84 8.57
C PRO A 180 -6.91 4.07 7.72
N ILE A 181 -5.87 3.28 7.98
CA ILE A 181 -4.58 3.36 7.28
C ILE A 181 -4.14 1.96 6.88
N ILE A 182 -3.75 1.79 5.64
CA ILE A 182 -3.08 0.60 5.15
C ILE A 182 -1.61 0.71 5.55
N PHE A 183 -1.20 -0.03 6.60
CA PHE A 183 0.15 0.04 7.14
C PHE A 183 1.04 -1.08 6.61
N ARG A 184 2.19 -0.71 6.07
CA ARG A 184 3.14 -1.54 5.37
C ARG A 184 4.52 -1.50 6.04
N PRO A 185 4.69 -2.14 7.22
CA PRO A 185 5.99 -2.24 7.86
C PRO A 185 6.89 -3.22 7.12
N PHE A 186 8.21 -3.07 7.26
CA PHE A 186 9.23 -4.02 6.80
C PHE A 186 9.06 -4.47 5.34
N HIS A 187 8.72 -3.53 4.45
CA HIS A 187 8.57 -3.79 3.03
C HIS A 187 9.90 -4.23 2.38
N GLU A 188 9.83 -4.82 1.19
CA GLU A 188 10.99 -5.29 0.43
C GLU A 188 11.90 -6.27 1.20
N HIS A 189 11.34 -6.99 2.17
CA HIS A 189 12.08 -7.95 3.00
C HIS A 189 12.73 -9.09 2.21
N THR A 190 12.29 -9.33 0.98
CA THR A 190 12.92 -10.24 0.01
C THR A 190 14.29 -9.77 -0.45
N GLN A 191 14.67 -8.52 -0.19
CA GLN A 191 15.91 -7.90 -0.63
C GLN A 191 16.95 -7.85 0.48
N THR A 192 18.17 -7.39 0.16
CA THR A 192 19.31 -7.45 1.07
C THR A 192 19.74 -6.10 1.61
N TRP A 193 19.10 -5.01 1.18
CA TRP A 193 19.54 -3.66 1.53
C TRP A 193 19.00 -3.12 2.85
N ASN A 194 17.84 -3.60 3.31
CA ASN A 194 17.29 -3.16 4.59
C ASN A 194 17.74 -4.07 5.74
N TRP A 195 17.89 -3.50 6.95
CA TRP A 195 18.27 -4.26 8.14
C TRP A 195 17.24 -5.35 8.53
N TRP A 196 15.98 -5.24 8.08
CA TRP A 196 14.92 -6.24 8.27
C TRP A 196 14.81 -7.24 7.11
N GLY A 197 15.63 -7.07 6.06
CA GLY A 197 15.58 -7.90 4.86
C GLY A 197 16.40 -9.18 4.99
N ARG A 198 16.26 -10.06 3.99
CA ARG A 198 16.92 -11.39 3.96
C ARG A 198 18.45 -11.36 4.00
N GLY A 199 19.05 -10.19 3.84
CA GLY A 199 20.50 -10.02 4.00
C GLY A 199 20.96 -9.98 5.45
N CYS A 200 20.06 -9.57 6.36
CA CYS A 200 20.37 -9.31 7.76
C CYS A 200 19.54 -10.12 8.74
N THR A 201 18.50 -10.80 8.30
CA THR A 201 17.64 -11.60 9.17
C THR A 201 17.29 -12.95 8.55
N THR A 202 16.75 -13.85 9.35
CA THR A 202 16.25 -15.16 8.94
C THR A 202 14.71 -15.12 8.82
N GLU A 203 14.12 -16.14 8.17
CA GLU A 203 12.66 -16.30 8.11
C GLU A 203 12.03 -16.30 9.51
N THR A 204 12.59 -17.09 10.43
CA THR A 204 12.08 -17.20 11.81
C THR A 204 12.09 -15.85 12.52
N GLU A 205 13.15 -15.09 12.38
CA GLU A 205 13.28 -13.76 13.00
C GLU A 205 12.33 -12.73 12.35
N PHE A 206 12.24 -12.71 11.02
CA PHE A 206 11.32 -11.80 10.31
C PHE A 206 9.86 -12.07 10.71
N VAL A 207 9.45 -13.34 10.71
CA VAL A 207 8.09 -13.73 11.12
C VAL A 207 7.82 -13.33 12.58
N ALA A 208 8.79 -13.50 13.47
CA ALA A 208 8.67 -13.10 14.86
C ALA A 208 8.61 -11.57 15.03
N LEU A 209 9.46 -10.81 14.31
CA LEU A 209 9.44 -9.34 14.28
C LEU A 209 8.10 -8.80 13.78
N TRP A 210 7.58 -9.36 12.69
CA TRP A 210 6.28 -8.98 12.14
C TRP A 210 5.17 -9.19 13.17
N ARG A 211 5.08 -10.40 13.73
CA ARG A 211 4.05 -10.73 14.73
C ARG A 211 4.18 -9.89 16.00
N TYR A 212 5.41 -9.67 16.47
CA TYR A 212 5.69 -8.79 17.60
C TYR A 212 5.13 -7.38 17.34
N THR A 213 5.44 -6.80 16.20
CA THR A 213 5.01 -5.45 15.84
C THR A 213 3.48 -5.35 15.72
N VAL A 214 2.84 -6.30 15.04
CA VAL A 214 1.38 -6.32 14.87
C VAL A 214 0.67 -6.44 16.21
N ASN A 215 1.10 -7.39 17.06
CA ASN A 215 0.51 -7.58 18.40
C ASN A 215 0.70 -6.33 19.26
N TYR A 216 1.90 -5.75 19.29
CA TYR A 216 2.21 -4.56 20.07
C TYR A 216 1.30 -3.38 19.70
N LEU A 217 1.07 -3.15 18.42
CA LEU A 217 0.19 -2.08 17.93
C LEU A 217 -1.28 -2.33 18.28
N ILE A 218 -1.77 -3.57 18.13
CA ILE A 218 -3.15 -3.92 18.48
C ILE A 218 -3.37 -3.83 20.00
N GLU A 219 -2.47 -4.38 20.80
CA GLU A 219 -2.50 -4.29 22.27
C GLU A 219 -2.39 -2.84 22.75
N GLY A 220 -1.62 -2.02 22.03
CA GLY A 220 -1.53 -0.57 22.19
C GLY A 220 -2.81 0.19 21.83
N GLY A 221 -3.84 -0.50 21.30
CA GLY A 221 -5.17 0.07 20.98
C GLY A 221 -5.27 0.69 19.58
N ILE A 222 -4.40 0.30 18.64
CA ILE A 222 -4.52 0.68 17.23
C ILE A 222 -5.44 -0.30 16.52
N HIS A 223 -6.68 0.13 16.25
CA HIS A 223 -7.74 -0.65 15.62
C HIS A 223 -8.13 -0.13 14.24
N GLN A 224 -7.38 0.81 13.68
CA GLN A 224 -7.59 1.40 12.36
C GLN A 224 -6.56 0.99 11.30
N PHE A 225 -5.66 0.04 11.61
CA PHE A 225 -4.71 -0.45 10.62
C PHE A 225 -5.25 -1.65 9.82
N ILE A 226 -4.84 -1.69 8.54
CA ILE A 226 -4.86 -2.86 7.66
C ILE A 226 -3.40 -3.22 7.40
N TYR A 227 -2.96 -4.40 7.83
CA TYR A 227 -1.56 -4.81 7.77
C TYR A 227 -1.21 -5.44 6.43
N VAL A 228 -0.24 -4.85 5.72
CA VAL A 228 0.18 -5.27 4.36
C VAL A 228 1.60 -5.79 4.37
N ILE A 229 1.79 -7.03 3.97
CA ILE A 229 3.10 -7.56 3.62
C ILE A 229 3.43 -7.18 2.17
N SER A 230 4.61 -6.67 1.91
CA SER A 230 4.99 -6.12 0.62
C SER A 230 6.41 -6.56 0.23
N PRO A 231 6.56 -7.76 -0.34
CA PRO A 231 7.82 -8.18 -0.94
C PRO A 231 8.09 -7.43 -2.23
N GLN A 232 9.36 -7.34 -2.60
CA GLN A 232 9.80 -7.05 -3.96
C GLN A 232 10.06 -8.37 -4.70
N SER A 233 10.39 -8.31 -5.99
CA SER A 233 10.64 -9.50 -6.81
C SER A 233 11.67 -10.44 -6.17
N HIS A 234 11.26 -11.69 -5.98
CA HIS A 234 12.10 -12.76 -5.45
C HIS A 234 11.56 -14.14 -5.89
N GLY A 235 12.49 -15.04 -6.19
CA GLY A 235 12.13 -16.42 -6.56
C GLY A 235 11.49 -16.57 -7.93
N ALA A 236 11.45 -17.80 -8.42
CA ALA A 236 10.82 -18.17 -9.68
C ALA A 236 9.35 -18.60 -9.50
N ASP A 237 9.00 -19.15 -8.33
CA ASP A 237 7.64 -19.56 -8.01
C ASP A 237 6.72 -18.35 -7.83
N PRO A 238 5.61 -18.28 -8.59
CA PRO A 238 4.70 -17.15 -8.50
C PRO A 238 4.08 -16.96 -7.11
N GLU A 239 3.82 -18.04 -6.35
CA GLU A 239 3.26 -17.93 -5.01
C GLU A 239 4.32 -17.49 -4.00
N GLU A 240 5.50 -18.10 -4.03
CA GLU A 240 6.62 -17.76 -3.15
C GLU A 240 7.01 -16.29 -3.28
N ARG A 241 6.97 -15.74 -4.49
CA ARG A 241 7.26 -14.33 -4.76
C ARG A 241 6.46 -13.35 -3.89
N PHE A 242 5.18 -13.67 -3.59
CA PHE A 242 4.27 -12.81 -2.83
C PHE A 242 4.07 -13.26 -1.38
N THR A 243 4.50 -14.47 -1.05
CA THR A 243 4.35 -15.06 0.29
C THR A 243 5.68 -15.44 0.93
N PHE A 244 6.79 -14.88 0.44
CA PHE A 244 8.11 -15.08 1.03
C PHE A 244 8.09 -14.68 2.51
N TRP A 245 8.55 -15.59 3.38
CA TRP A 245 8.55 -15.43 4.84
C TRP A 245 7.18 -15.02 5.41
N TRP A 246 6.15 -15.70 4.96
CA TRP A 246 4.76 -15.40 5.31
C TRP A 246 4.51 -15.48 6.83
N PRO A 247 4.07 -14.39 7.49
CA PRO A 247 3.88 -14.38 8.94
C PRO A 247 2.68 -15.20 9.43
N GLY A 248 1.86 -15.69 8.53
CA GLY A 248 0.61 -16.38 8.81
C GLY A 248 -0.62 -15.58 8.40
N ASP A 249 -1.69 -16.31 8.04
CA ASP A 249 -2.92 -15.69 7.53
C ASP A 249 -3.62 -14.80 8.59
N ASP A 250 -3.37 -15.08 9.88
CA ASP A 250 -3.90 -14.30 11.01
C ASP A 250 -3.07 -13.05 11.34
N TYR A 251 -2.00 -12.78 10.58
CA TYR A 251 -1.09 -11.64 10.79
C TYR A 251 -0.94 -10.75 9.56
N VAL A 252 -1.63 -11.04 8.48
CA VAL A 252 -1.60 -10.25 7.24
C VAL A 252 -3.01 -10.05 6.74
N ASP A 253 -3.37 -8.80 6.48
CA ASP A 253 -4.67 -8.44 5.91
C ASP A 253 -4.63 -8.38 4.39
N MET A 254 -3.54 -7.88 3.82
CA MET A 254 -3.43 -7.54 2.42
C MET A 254 -2.08 -7.94 1.85
N ILE A 255 -2.04 -8.32 0.58
CA ILE A 255 -0.81 -8.69 -0.13
C ILE A 255 -0.39 -7.50 -1.00
N GLY A 256 0.74 -6.90 -0.66
CA GLY A 256 1.41 -5.87 -1.45
C GLY A 256 2.45 -6.47 -2.40
N TYR A 257 2.90 -5.65 -3.33
CA TYR A 257 4.03 -5.96 -4.19
C TYR A 257 4.74 -4.68 -4.62
N ASP A 258 6.02 -4.57 -4.35
CA ASP A 258 6.83 -3.46 -4.78
C ASP A 258 7.53 -3.84 -6.10
N TYR A 259 7.09 -3.22 -7.21
CA TYR A 259 7.49 -3.60 -8.57
C TYR A 259 8.42 -2.56 -9.18
N TYR A 260 9.69 -2.89 -9.32
CA TYR A 260 10.72 -2.03 -9.92
C TYR A 260 11.55 -2.78 -11.00
N GLU A 261 10.88 -3.59 -11.81
CA GLU A 261 11.53 -4.43 -12.85
C GLU A 261 11.63 -3.72 -14.22
N GLY A 262 11.67 -2.40 -14.21
CA GLY A 262 11.85 -1.58 -15.42
C GLY A 262 10.61 -1.50 -16.31
N GLU A 263 10.81 -1.02 -17.54
CA GLU A 263 9.74 -0.84 -18.52
C GLU A 263 9.55 -2.12 -19.34
N ASN A 264 8.75 -3.02 -18.77
CA ASN A 264 8.39 -4.30 -19.40
C ASN A 264 6.92 -4.63 -19.15
N PRO A 265 6.00 -4.20 -20.04
CA PRO A 265 4.56 -4.41 -19.85
C PRO A 265 4.14 -5.86 -19.82
N ALA A 266 4.85 -6.76 -20.51
CA ALA A 266 4.54 -8.19 -20.50
C ALA A 266 4.88 -8.83 -19.15
N ASN A 267 6.03 -8.50 -18.57
CA ASN A 267 6.43 -8.94 -17.24
C ASN A 267 5.51 -8.36 -16.17
N PHE A 268 5.18 -7.07 -16.25
CA PHE A 268 4.23 -6.44 -15.32
C PHE A 268 2.86 -7.12 -15.36
N CYS A 269 2.33 -7.41 -16.57
CA CYS A 269 1.07 -8.13 -16.73
C CYS A 269 1.12 -9.52 -16.08
N THR A 270 2.22 -10.26 -16.24
CA THR A 270 2.40 -11.58 -15.64
C THR A 270 2.44 -11.48 -14.12
N SER A 271 3.20 -10.53 -13.57
CA SER A 271 3.28 -10.29 -12.13
C SER A 271 1.91 -9.93 -11.54
N LEU A 272 1.13 -9.06 -12.21
CA LEU A 272 -0.21 -8.68 -11.77
C LEU A 272 -1.20 -9.86 -11.78
N LYS A 273 -1.12 -10.75 -12.78
CA LYS A 273 -1.95 -11.97 -12.83
C LYS A 273 -1.60 -12.93 -11.69
N ASN A 274 -0.31 -13.14 -11.44
CA ASN A 274 0.16 -14.01 -10.36
C ASN A 274 -0.24 -13.44 -8.98
N LEU A 275 -0.04 -12.14 -8.75
CA LEU A 275 -0.48 -11.44 -7.54
C LEU A 275 -2.00 -11.60 -7.32
N SER A 276 -2.77 -11.43 -8.40
CA SER A 276 -4.24 -11.60 -8.36
C SER A 276 -4.65 -13.04 -8.02
N ALA A 277 -3.94 -14.04 -8.54
CA ALA A 277 -4.20 -15.45 -8.25
C ALA A 277 -3.93 -15.78 -6.79
N VAL A 278 -2.80 -15.31 -6.24
CA VAL A 278 -2.45 -15.49 -4.82
C VAL A 278 -3.46 -14.77 -3.91
N SER A 279 -3.86 -13.55 -4.27
CA SER A 279 -4.92 -12.78 -3.59
C SER A 279 -6.23 -13.58 -3.49
N GLN A 280 -6.69 -14.17 -4.59
CA GLN A 280 -7.91 -15.00 -4.60
C GLN A 280 -7.76 -16.26 -3.76
N LYS A 281 -6.62 -16.95 -3.84
CA LYS A 281 -6.32 -18.15 -3.04
C LYS A 281 -6.31 -17.85 -1.55
N LYS A 282 -5.65 -16.76 -1.15
CA LYS A 282 -5.53 -16.29 0.25
C LYS A 282 -6.79 -15.57 0.74
N LYS A 283 -7.73 -15.21 -0.14
CA LYS A 283 -8.91 -14.38 0.17
C LYS A 283 -8.55 -13.04 0.85
N LYS A 284 -7.48 -12.42 0.37
CA LYS A 284 -6.98 -11.14 0.85
C LYS A 284 -6.87 -10.16 -0.32
N PRO A 285 -7.30 -8.89 -0.19
CA PRO A 285 -7.09 -7.91 -1.24
C PRO A 285 -5.59 -7.75 -1.53
N CYS A 286 -5.27 -7.31 -2.75
CA CYS A 286 -3.88 -7.07 -3.12
C CYS A 286 -3.71 -5.74 -3.86
N ALA A 287 -2.47 -5.27 -3.91
CA ALA A 287 -2.08 -4.05 -4.61
C ALA A 287 -0.62 -4.07 -5.05
N VAL A 288 -0.29 -3.24 -6.03
CA VAL A 288 1.08 -2.80 -6.24
C VAL A 288 1.31 -1.62 -5.30
N THR A 289 2.05 -1.88 -4.24
CA THR A 289 2.22 -0.96 -3.11
C THR A 289 3.30 0.08 -3.34
N GLU A 290 4.26 -0.24 -4.22
CA GLU A 290 5.21 0.69 -4.81
C GLU A 290 5.53 0.31 -6.25
N THR A 291 5.70 1.31 -7.12
CA THR A 291 6.22 1.12 -8.46
C THR A 291 6.69 2.44 -9.06
N GLY A 292 7.20 2.36 -10.26
CA GLY A 292 7.62 3.46 -11.10
C GLY A 292 8.91 3.10 -11.84
N LEU A 293 9.29 3.96 -12.73
CA LEU A 293 10.59 3.92 -13.38
C LEU A 293 11.26 5.27 -13.14
N GLU A 294 12.44 5.26 -12.51
CA GLU A 294 13.16 6.50 -12.24
C GLU A 294 13.52 7.19 -13.55
N ALA A 295 13.24 8.48 -13.60
CA ALA A 295 13.55 9.33 -14.75
C ALA A 295 13.00 8.83 -16.11
N PHE A 296 11.84 8.17 -16.10
CA PHE A 296 11.25 7.68 -17.35
C PHE A 296 10.92 8.82 -18.31
N THR A 297 11.10 8.54 -19.60
CA THR A 297 10.89 9.50 -20.68
C THR A 297 9.93 9.00 -21.76
N ASN A 298 9.44 7.75 -21.63
CA ASN A 298 8.47 7.18 -22.56
C ASN A 298 7.17 7.99 -22.53
N PRO A 299 6.77 8.63 -23.65
CA PRO A 299 5.54 9.43 -23.70
C PRO A 299 4.26 8.61 -23.58
N HIS A 300 4.31 7.29 -23.73
CA HIS A 300 3.19 6.35 -23.65
C HIS A 300 3.26 5.44 -22.43
N PHE A 301 4.03 5.79 -21.41
CA PHE A 301 4.28 4.98 -20.22
C PHE A 301 2.98 4.56 -19.50
N TRP A 302 2.05 5.49 -19.34
CA TRP A 302 0.84 5.27 -18.56
C TRP A 302 -0.14 4.31 -19.21
N THR A 303 -0.36 4.47 -20.52
CA THR A 303 -1.29 3.62 -21.25
C THR A 303 -0.70 2.27 -21.63
N GLU A 304 0.57 2.22 -22.01
CA GLU A 304 1.22 0.97 -22.47
C GLU A 304 1.82 0.16 -21.32
N GLN A 305 2.60 0.81 -20.44
CA GLN A 305 3.30 0.11 -19.35
C GLN A 305 2.37 -0.22 -18.18
N ILE A 306 1.36 0.61 -17.90
CA ILE A 306 0.53 0.48 -16.68
C ILE A 306 -0.89 0.05 -17.02
N LEU A 307 -1.64 0.85 -17.78
CA LEU A 307 -3.06 0.63 -18.01
C LEU A 307 -3.35 -0.69 -18.75
N LYS A 308 -2.63 -0.96 -19.82
CA LYS A 308 -2.83 -2.15 -20.64
C LYS A 308 -2.57 -3.44 -19.85
N PRO A 309 -1.45 -3.62 -19.11
CA PRO A 309 -1.25 -4.74 -18.21
C PRO A 309 -2.29 -4.84 -17.10
N ALA A 310 -2.58 -3.74 -16.41
CA ALA A 310 -3.52 -3.72 -15.29
C ALA A 310 -4.99 -3.96 -15.72
N SER A 311 -5.29 -3.76 -17.02
CA SER A 311 -6.59 -4.04 -17.60
C SER A 311 -6.74 -5.44 -18.17
N ALA A 312 -5.69 -6.25 -18.15
CA ALA A 312 -5.70 -7.59 -18.73
C ALA A 312 -6.68 -8.51 -17.98
N LYS A 313 -7.25 -9.46 -18.73
CA LYS A 313 -8.14 -10.48 -18.14
C LYS A 313 -7.43 -11.26 -17.04
N GLY A 314 -8.08 -11.39 -15.89
CA GLY A 314 -7.54 -12.08 -14.72
C GLY A 314 -6.79 -11.16 -13.73
N VAL A 315 -6.48 -9.94 -14.10
CA VAL A 315 -5.85 -8.96 -13.18
C VAL A 315 -6.93 -8.34 -12.29
N ARG A 316 -6.67 -8.34 -10.98
CA ARG A 316 -7.52 -7.76 -9.92
C ARG A 316 -6.63 -7.23 -8.82
N VAL A 317 -6.31 -5.95 -8.87
CA VAL A 317 -5.53 -5.23 -7.83
C VAL A 317 -6.34 -4.04 -7.35
N SER A 318 -6.25 -3.72 -6.06
CA SER A 318 -7.04 -2.62 -5.47
C SER A 318 -6.47 -1.26 -5.86
N PHE A 319 -5.15 -1.15 -5.90
CA PHE A 319 -4.45 0.08 -6.30
C PHE A 319 -3.06 -0.22 -6.86
N ILE A 320 -2.51 0.80 -7.53
CA ILE A 320 -1.11 0.86 -7.98
C ILE A 320 -0.56 2.19 -7.52
N THR A 321 0.43 2.18 -6.62
CA THR A 321 1.04 3.37 -6.04
C THR A 321 2.40 3.62 -6.65
N PHE A 322 2.57 4.82 -7.20
CA PHE A 322 3.85 5.27 -7.75
C PHE A 322 4.70 5.92 -6.67
N TRP A 323 6.02 5.66 -6.74
CA TRP A 323 6.96 6.31 -5.84
C TRP A 323 7.04 7.82 -6.11
N ARG A 324 7.64 8.53 -5.17
CA ARG A 324 7.64 9.99 -5.09
C ARG A 324 8.34 10.69 -6.24
N ASN A 325 7.97 11.94 -6.47
CA ASN A 325 8.74 12.90 -7.24
C ASN A 325 9.55 13.78 -6.26
N LYS A 326 10.88 13.60 -6.22
CA LYS A 326 11.72 14.40 -5.32
C LYS A 326 11.69 15.88 -5.71
N TYR A 327 11.53 16.75 -4.71
CA TYR A 327 11.66 18.19 -4.90
C TYR A 327 13.10 18.55 -5.27
N VAL A 328 13.29 19.22 -6.38
CA VAL A 328 14.63 19.54 -6.91
C VAL A 328 15.09 20.96 -6.59
N GLY A 329 14.20 21.86 -6.19
CA GLY A 329 14.54 23.26 -5.92
C GLY A 329 15.21 23.90 -7.14
N LYS A 330 16.46 24.30 -6.98
CA LYS A 330 17.29 24.87 -8.05
C LYS A 330 18.14 23.82 -8.79
N ASN A 331 18.13 22.56 -8.33
CA ASN A 331 18.92 21.48 -8.91
C ASN A 331 18.07 20.67 -9.91
N GLU A 332 17.81 21.22 -11.07
CA GLU A 332 17.03 20.58 -12.14
C GLU A 332 17.67 19.30 -12.70
N LYS A 333 18.94 19.02 -12.42
CA LYS A 333 19.65 17.81 -12.87
C LYS A 333 19.32 16.57 -12.06
N ASP A 334 18.68 16.70 -10.90
CA ASP A 334 18.25 15.55 -10.11
C ASP A 334 17.12 14.82 -10.87
N THR A 335 17.30 13.54 -11.08
CA THR A 335 16.39 12.69 -11.88
C THR A 335 15.51 11.78 -11.02
N HIS A 336 15.52 11.96 -9.70
CA HIS A 336 14.73 11.13 -8.79
C HIS A 336 13.24 11.49 -8.82
N TYR A 337 12.56 11.06 -9.89
CA TYR A 337 11.10 11.12 -10.05
C TYR A 337 10.59 9.82 -10.65
N PHE A 338 9.40 9.39 -10.23
CA PHE A 338 8.80 8.11 -10.61
C PHE A 338 7.37 8.26 -11.13
N SER A 339 6.85 9.48 -11.14
CA SER A 339 5.49 9.79 -11.58
C SER A 339 5.48 11.04 -12.45
N VAL A 340 4.31 11.34 -13.01
CA VAL A 340 4.08 12.54 -13.82
C VAL A 340 4.16 13.81 -12.98
N PHE A 341 4.54 14.90 -13.61
CA PHE A 341 4.51 16.28 -13.09
C PHE A 341 4.29 17.24 -14.26
N PRO A 342 3.90 18.50 -14.03
CA PRO A 342 3.71 19.48 -15.10
C PRO A 342 4.97 19.65 -15.97
N GLY A 343 4.80 19.51 -17.28
CA GLY A 343 5.89 19.55 -18.26
C GLY A 343 6.59 18.21 -18.53
N HIS A 344 6.15 17.11 -17.89
CA HIS A 344 6.69 15.78 -18.19
C HIS A 344 6.28 15.30 -19.59
N PRO A 345 7.17 14.64 -20.37
CA PRO A 345 6.86 14.19 -21.75
C PRO A 345 5.60 13.30 -21.85
N SER A 346 5.26 12.54 -20.82
CA SER A 346 4.09 11.66 -20.79
C SER A 346 2.81 12.33 -20.25
N GLU A 347 2.78 13.65 -20.12
CA GLU A 347 1.65 14.37 -19.51
C GLU A 347 0.33 14.12 -20.24
N GLN A 348 0.33 14.10 -21.57
CA GLN A 348 -0.86 13.82 -22.35
C GLN A 348 -1.35 12.38 -22.19
N ASP A 349 -0.44 11.42 -22.19
CA ASP A 349 -0.73 10.00 -21.98
C ASP A 349 -1.29 9.73 -20.55
N PHE A 350 -0.80 10.50 -19.56
CA PHE A 350 -1.37 10.45 -18.22
C PHE A 350 -2.81 10.98 -18.16
N ARG A 351 -3.13 12.02 -18.94
CA ARG A 351 -4.52 12.48 -19.05
C ARG A 351 -5.43 11.45 -19.70
N ASP A 352 -4.93 10.68 -20.67
CA ASP A 352 -5.67 9.59 -21.30
C ASP A 352 -5.82 8.39 -20.33
N PHE A 353 -4.80 8.09 -19.55
CA PHE A 353 -4.86 7.15 -18.42
C PHE A 353 -5.90 7.59 -17.38
N TYR A 354 -5.91 8.85 -16.98
CA TYR A 354 -6.89 9.43 -16.05
C TYR A 354 -8.34 9.26 -16.52
N ARG A 355 -8.60 9.49 -17.81
CA ARG A 355 -9.96 9.37 -18.39
C ARG A 355 -10.46 7.95 -18.56
N ASN A 356 -9.61 6.95 -18.31
CA ASN A 356 -9.99 5.57 -18.50
C ASN A 356 -10.88 5.08 -17.35
N LYS A 357 -12.03 4.48 -17.68
CA LYS A 357 -13.00 3.97 -16.68
C LYS A 357 -12.49 2.90 -15.71
N ARG A 358 -11.29 2.35 -15.93
CA ARG A 358 -10.66 1.36 -15.05
C ARG A 358 -9.69 1.98 -14.05
N THR A 359 -9.32 3.23 -14.24
CA THR A 359 -8.47 3.97 -13.31
C THR A 359 -9.37 4.84 -12.42
N PHE A 360 -9.16 4.80 -11.12
CA PHE A 360 -9.90 5.61 -10.16
C PHE A 360 -8.99 6.65 -9.53
N PHE A 361 -9.40 7.88 -9.59
CA PHE A 361 -8.80 9.02 -8.91
C PHE A 361 -9.71 9.49 -7.77
N SER A 362 -9.33 10.53 -7.05
CA SER A 362 -10.03 10.96 -5.83
C SER A 362 -11.54 11.18 -6.07
N LYS A 363 -11.93 11.85 -7.18
CA LYS A 363 -13.33 12.14 -7.52
C LYS A 363 -14.14 10.91 -7.95
N ASP A 364 -13.48 9.83 -8.38
CA ASP A 364 -14.14 8.61 -8.85
C ASP A 364 -14.47 7.64 -7.71
N LEU A 365 -13.95 7.91 -6.52
CA LEU A 365 -14.08 6.99 -5.40
C LEU A 365 -15.51 6.91 -4.89
N PRO A 366 -16.06 5.68 -4.73
CA PRO A 366 -17.21 5.52 -3.86
C PRO A 366 -16.79 5.83 -2.41
N ASN A 367 -17.74 5.94 -1.49
CA ASN A 367 -17.37 6.02 -0.09
C ASN A 367 -16.64 4.74 0.35
N MET A 368 -15.31 4.79 0.39
CA MET A 368 -14.47 3.65 0.75
C MET A 368 -14.61 3.25 2.23
N TYR A 369 -15.14 4.13 3.07
CA TYR A 369 -15.22 3.97 4.52
C TYR A 369 -16.64 3.63 5.01
N SER A 370 -17.54 3.28 4.08
CA SER A 370 -18.89 2.79 4.37
C SER A 370 -19.22 1.56 3.54
N THR A 371 -20.02 0.66 4.10
CA THR A 371 -20.53 -0.54 3.39
C THR A 371 -21.96 -0.34 2.86
N LYS A 372 -22.51 0.86 3.00
CA LYS A 372 -23.86 1.21 2.54
C LYS A 372 -23.91 1.41 1.05
#